data_82ca1ddbf67d5553eb7f4f475e626740
#
_entry.id   82ca1ddbf67d5553eb7f4f475e626740
#
_cell.length_a   1.000
_cell.length_b   1.000
_cell.length_c   1.000
_cell.angle_alpha   90.00
_cell.angle_beta   90.00
_cell.angle_gamma   90.00
#
_symmetry.space_group_name_H-M   'P 1'
#
loop_
_entity.id
_entity.type
_entity.pdbx_description
1 polymer ?
#
loop_
_entity_poly.entity_id
_entity_poly.type
_entity_poly.pdbx_seq_one_letter_code
_entity_poly.pdbx_strand_id
1 'polypeptide(L)' 'MKQTTDRDRQAPKFELRFRSLFKPGAGYAFPCDVDGHVDLDALSEAGRNHYFFARTVVGSELTMPTVDRAVAA' A
#
# COMPACT_ATOMS: atom_id res chain seq x y z
N MET A 1 3.93 -15.15 -22.51
CA MET A 1 4.96 -15.00 -22.28
C MET A 1 5.51 -13.72 -21.94
N LYS A 2 5.70 -12.86 -22.85
CA LYS A 2 6.20 -11.62 -22.55
C LYS A 2 5.36 -10.89 -21.61
N GLN A 3 4.07 -10.96 -21.70
CA GLN A 3 3.22 -10.29 -20.86
C GLN A 3 3.36 -10.68 -19.44
N THR A 4 3.49 -11.91 -19.14
CA THR A 4 3.66 -12.38 -17.79
C THR A 4 4.95 -11.85 -17.21
N THR A 5 5.99 -11.86 -18.00
CA THR A 5 7.27 -11.38 -17.55
C THR A 5 7.21 -9.89 -17.24
N ASP A 6 6.52 -9.13 -18.09
CA ASP A 6 6.40 -7.72 -17.87
C ASP A 6 5.63 -7.44 -16.59
N ARG A 7 4.58 -8.22 -16.36
CA ARG A 7 3.81 -8.05 -15.18
C ARG A 7 4.62 -8.32 -13.93
N ASP A 8 5.46 -9.36 -13.97
CA ASP A 8 6.30 -9.68 -12.85
C ASP A 8 7.28 -8.55 -12.55
N ARG A 9 7.84 -7.95 -13.59
CA ARG A 9 8.76 -6.85 -13.38
C ARG A 9 8.06 -5.65 -12.83
N GLN A 10 6.75 -5.50 -13.10
CA GLN A 10 5.98 -4.38 -12.62
C GLN A 10 5.32 -4.67 -11.28
N ALA A 11 5.43 -5.87 -10.77
CA ALA A 11 4.83 -6.21 -9.50
C ALA A 11 5.47 -5.34 -8.42
N PRO A 12 4.68 -4.84 -7.50
CA PRO A 12 5.21 -3.98 -6.46
C PRO A 12 6.13 -4.74 -5.56
N LYS A 13 7.25 -4.13 -5.23
CA LYS A 13 8.22 -4.74 -4.34
C LYS A 13 8.11 -4.17 -2.94
N PHE A 14 7.37 -3.09 -2.78
CA PHE A 14 7.22 -2.41 -1.51
C PHE A 14 5.77 -2.07 -1.25
N GLU A 15 5.46 -1.93 0.02
CA GLU A 15 4.12 -1.55 0.45
C GLU A 15 4.21 -0.36 1.36
N LEU A 16 3.29 0.57 1.22
CA LEU A 16 3.13 1.65 2.16
C LEU A 16 2.12 1.14 3.18
N ARG A 17 2.56 0.92 4.40
CA ARG A 17 1.75 0.24 5.41
C ARG A 17 1.34 1.19 6.52
N PHE A 18 0.03 1.27 6.73
CA PHE A 18 -0.54 2.05 7.83
C PHE A 18 -1.05 1.04 8.85
N ARG A 19 -0.60 1.14 10.09
CA ARG A 19 -1.02 0.21 11.13
C ARG A 19 -2.03 0.85 12.05
N SER A 20 -3.00 0.07 12.50
CA SER A 20 -4.01 0.57 13.41
C SER A 20 -3.39 0.90 14.76
N LEU A 21 -3.79 2.04 15.33
CA LEU A 21 -3.33 2.43 16.65
C LEU A 21 -4.06 1.64 17.73
N PHE A 22 -5.22 1.10 17.41
CA PHE A 22 -6.07 0.45 18.42
C PHE A 22 -6.23 -1.04 18.27
N LYS A 23 -6.04 -1.57 17.07
CA LYS A 23 -6.31 -2.96 16.81
C LYS A 23 -5.08 -3.63 16.22
N PRO A 24 -4.30 -4.34 17.02
CA PRO A 24 -3.07 -4.97 16.51
C PRO A 24 -3.38 -5.88 15.33
N GLY A 25 -2.54 -5.81 14.34
CA GLY A 25 -2.69 -6.62 13.13
C GLY A 25 -3.61 -6.05 12.09
N ALA A 26 -4.31 -4.97 12.40
CA ALA A 26 -5.19 -4.32 11.45
C ALA A 26 -4.51 -3.12 10.82
N GLY A 27 -5.06 -2.63 9.72
CA GLY A 27 -4.54 -1.47 9.03
C GLY A 27 -4.71 -1.63 7.55
N TYR A 28 -3.91 -0.89 6.79
CA TYR A 28 -3.97 -0.92 5.34
C TYR A 28 -2.56 -1.03 4.76
N ALA A 29 -2.46 -1.62 3.59
CA ALA A 29 -1.20 -1.67 2.88
C ALA A 29 -1.50 -1.39 1.41
N PHE A 30 -0.68 -0.55 0.79
CA PHE A 30 -0.87 -0.18 -0.61
C PHE A 30 0.44 -0.38 -1.35
N PRO A 31 0.41 -0.87 -2.59
CA PRO A 31 1.65 -1.02 -3.35
C PRO A 31 2.30 0.33 -3.58
N CYS A 32 3.60 0.41 -3.41
CA CYS A 32 4.31 1.66 -3.59
C CYS A 32 5.71 1.38 -4.11
N ASP A 33 6.43 2.45 -4.44
CA ASP A 33 7.83 2.33 -4.82
C ASP A 33 8.68 2.45 -3.57
N VAL A 34 9.98 2.39 -3.75
CA VAL A 34 10.92 2.39 -2.62
C VAL A 34 10.85 3.70 -1.84
N ASP A 35 10.37 4.76 -2.46
CA ASP A 35 10.25 6.04 -1.79
C ASP A 35 8.87 6.25 -1.15
N GLY A 36 8.02 5.27 -1.25
CA GLY A 36 6.70 5.36 -0.63
C GLY A 36 5.63 6.00 -1.48
N HIS A 37 5.87 6.15 -2.78
CA HIS A 37 4.88 6.74 -3.65
C HIS A 37 3.92 5.67 -4.13
N VAL A 38 2.65 5.83 -3.82
CA VAL A 38 1.61 4.90 -4.22
C VAL A 38 1.10 5.30 -5.61
N ASP A 39 1.06 4.32 -6.52
CA ASP A 39 0.55 4.58 -7.86
C ASP A 39 -0.96 4.48 -7.81
N LEU A 40 -1.62 5.60 -7.73
CA LEU A 40 -3.08 5.63 -7.60
C LEU A 40 -3.78 5.06 -8.82
N ASP A 41 -3.14 5.14 -9.99
CA ASP A 41 -3.73 4.61 -11.20
C ASP A 41 -3.75 3.09 -11.20
N ALA A 42 -2.88 2.48 -10.41
CA ALA A 42 -2.83 1.02 -10.32
C ALA A 42 -3.85 0.47 -9.33
N LEU A 43 -4.52 1.34 -8.57
CA LEU A 43 -5.50 0.91 -7.59
C LEU A 43 -6.90 0.93 -8.19
N SER A 44 -7.75 0.05 -7.67
CA SER A 44 -9.15 0.11 -8.02
C SER A 44 -9.75 1.36 -7.39
N GLU A 45 -10.98 1.66 -7.73
CA GLU A 45 -11.65 2.82 -7.14
C GLU A 45 -11.76 2.64 -5.63
N ALA A 46 -12.10 1.44 -5.19
CA ALA A 46 -12.19 1.17 -3.76
C ALA A 46 -10.83 1.33 -3.09
N GLY A 47 -9.77 0.88 -3.75
CA GLY A 47 -8.41 1.01 -3.22
C GLY A 47 -8.01 2.48 -3.08
N ARG A 48 -8.34 3.30 -4.07
CA ARG A 48 -8.04 4.72 -3.99
C ARG A 48 -8.78 5.38 -2.83
N ASN A 49 -10.05 5.00 -2.65
CA ASN A 49 -10.84 5.56 -1.56
C ASN A 49 -10.27 5.15 -0.21
N HIS A 50 -9.82 3.90 -0.08
CA HIS A 50 -9.21 3.44 1.15
C HIS A 50 -7.90 4.19 1.42
N TYR A 51 -7.14 4.47 0.37
CA TYR A 51 -5.89 5.19 0.53
C TYR A 51 -6.12 6.61 1.04
N PHE A 52 -7.09 7.30 0.46
CA PHE A 52 -7.39 8.66 0.91
C PHE A 52 -7.93 8.65 2.35
N PHE A 53 -8.73 7.66 2.69
CA PHE A 53 -9.22 7.52 4.05
C PHE A 53 -8.04 7.29 5.00
N ALA A 54 -7.14 6.38 4.66
CA ALA A 54 -6.01 6.07 5.51
C ALA A 54 -5.19 7.33 5.79
N ARG A 55 -4.94 8.14 4.74
CA ARG A 55 -4.18 9.35 4.92
C ARG A 55 -4.89 10.34 5.85
N THR A 56 -6.21 10.34 5.80
CA THR A 56 -6.99 11.27 6.60
C THR A 56 -6.92 10.94 8.09
N VAL A 57 -6.84 9.66 8.43
CA VAL A 57 -6.91 9.25 9.82
C VAL A 57 -5.56 8.94 10.45
N VAL A 58 -4.48 9.33 9.78
CA VAL A 58 -3.14 9.18 10.36
C VAL A 58 -3.08 10.04 11.63
N GLY A 59 -2.60 9.45 12.70
CA GLY A 59 -2.47 10.15 13.99
C GLY A 59 -3.67 9.97 14.89
N SER A 60 -4.84 9.62 14.32
CA SER A 60 -6.01 9.40 15.17
C SER A 60 -6.37 7.92 15.21
N GLU A 61 -6.32 7.23 14.08
CA GLU A 61 -6.66 5.80 14.02
C GLU A 61 -5.53 4.96 13.47
N LEU A 62 -4.67 5.54 12.67
CA LEU A 62 -3.56 4.84 12.05
C LEU A 62 -2.26 5.55 12.34
N THR A 63 -1.18 4.77 12.32
CA THR A 63 0.16 5.33 12.48
C THR A 63 0.58 6.01 11.19
N MET A 64 1.64 6.79 11.26
CA MET A 64 2.31 7.26 10.06
C MET A 64 2.71 6.03 9.27
N PRO A 65 2.61 6.08 7.95
CA PRO A 65 2.92 4.90 7.16
C PRO A 65 4.42 4.62 7.10
N THR A 66 4.73 3.34 6.92
CA THR A 66 6.12 2.92 6.72
C THR A 66 6.20 2.22 5.37
N VAL A 67 7.38 2.25 4.77
CA VAL A 67 7.62 1.54 3.51
C VAL A 67 8.24 0.20 3.88
N ASP A 68 7.49 -0.86 3.64
CA ASP A 68 7.95 -2.20 3.98
C ASP A 68 8.11 -3.00 2.69
N ARG A 69 8.96 -4.02 2.74
CA ARG A 69 9.10 -4.89 1.59
C ARG A 69 7.82 -5.70 1.46
N ALA A 70 7.26 -5.75 0.28
CA ALA A 70 6.04 -6.49 0.05
C ALA A 70 6.31 -7.99 0.22
N VAL A 71 5.36 -8.67 0.84
CA VAL A 71 5.52 -10.10 1.07
C VAL A 71 5.13 -10.84 -0.20
N ALA A 72 6.02 -11.71 -0.67
CA ALA A 72 5.71 -12.47 -1.85
C ALA A 72 4.67 -13.53 -1.51
N ALA A 73 3.75 -13.72 -2.40
CA ALA A 73 2.69 -14.68 -2.19
C ALA A 73 3.20 -16.11 -2.29
#